data_a46799d9a75ff13ea3cc62d00389ad84
#
_entry.id   a46799d9a75ff13ea3cc62d00389ad84
#
_cell.length_a   1.000
_cell.length_b   1.000
_cell.length_c   1.000
_cell.angle_alpha   90.00
_cell.angle_beta   90.00
_cell.angle_gamma   90.00
#
_symmetry.space_group_name_H-M   'P 1'
#
loop_
_entity.id
_entity.type
_entity.pdbx_description
1 polymer ?
#
loop_
_entity_poly.entity_id
_entity_poly.type
_entity_poly.pdbx_seq_one_letter_code
_entity_poly.pdbx_strand_id
1 'polypeptide(L)'
;MKIVIAPDSFKESLSAPDVAEAIARGWRRVFPQAEVLLRPLADGGEGTVDAVLAATAGERRECRVEGPLGEPTLAHWGWLDDATAVIEMASASGLHLVPRDRRDATRSSSRGTGELIRAALDAGARKIILGLGGSATNDAGAGLLSALGVRFLAADGEELAPGGAALAGLHSLDLGGLDPRLVDVAVEVAADVDNPLCGPRGASAVFGPQKGASAEQVAQLDAALAHFAKVVAATLGEDFSRVPGVGAAGGLGFAARAFLRARFRPGIELVAELAGLADALVGADLVLTGEGRLDAQSLHGKTPVGVAWIARQAGVPVVALAGSLGDGYQRLHDAGIDAAFSLAPGPISLEQACAGAAAELEARAEQIARLWRLAQASREG
;
A
#
# COMPACT_ATOMS: atom_id res chain seq x y z
N MET A 1 -17.58 23.15 15.73
CA MET A 1 -17.23 21.73 15.82
C MET A 1 -16.50 21.35 14.56
N LYS A 2 -15.33 20.75 14.70
CA LYS A 2 -14.44 20.31 13.60
C LYS A 2 -14.25 18.80 13.68
N ILE A 3 -14.55 18.07 12.61
CA ILE A 3 -14.44 16.61 12.53
C ILE A 3 -13.47 16.24 11.41
N VAL A 4 -12.56 15.32 11.70
CA VAL A 4 -11.68 14.72 10.70
C VAL A 4 -12.17 13.32 10.38
N ILE A 5 -12.29 12.98 9.10
CA ILE A 5 -12.71 11.66 8.63
C ILE A 5 -11.56 11.06 7.84
N ALA A 6 -10.92 10.04 8.44
CA ALA A 6 -9.67 9.46 7.98
C ALA A 6 -9.74 7.92 7.89
N PRO A 7 -10.60 7.36 7.02
CA PRO A 7 -10.75 5.92 6.86
C PRO A 7 -9.76 5.34 5.85
N ASP A 8 -9.59 4.01 5.91
CA ASP A 8 -9.08 3.18 4.81
C ASP A 8 -10.22 2.76 3.88
N SER A 9 -9.86 2.11 2.78
CA SER A 9 -10.78 1.42 1.89
C SER A 9 -11.44 0.23 2.59
N PHE A 10 -12.69 -0.06 2.21
CA PHE A 10 -13.35 -1.31 2.55
C PHE A 10 -13.15 -2.25 1.37
N LYS A 11 -12.09 -3.06 1.45
CA LYS A 11 -11.66 -3.94 0.35
C LYS A 11 -12.83 -4.69 -0.27
N GLU A 12 -12.84 -4.79 -1.59
CA GLU A 12 -13.90 -5.41 -2.39
C GLU A 12 -15.28 -4.69 -2.31
N SER A 13 -15.34 -3.51 -1.68
CA SER A 13 -16.62 -2.78 -1.48
C SER A 13 -16.52 -1.29 -1.82
N LEU A 14 -15.76 -0.50 -1.06
CA LEU A 14 -15.69 0.95 -1.20
C LEU A 14 -14.25 1.46 -1.16
N SER A 15 -13.93 2.44 -2.01
CA SER A 15 -12.66 3.17 -1.91
C SER A 15 -12.60 4.03 -0.62
N ALA A 16 -11.42 4.38 -0.15
CA ALA A 16 -11.26 5.22 1.03
C ALA A 16 -11.96 6.60 0.88
N PRO A 17 -11.91 7.28 -0.28
CA PRO A 17 -12.70 8.47 -0.53
C PRO A 17 -14.21 8.25 -0.40
N ASP A 18 -14.76 7.16 -0.97
CA ASP A 18 -16.20 6.87 -0.89
C ASP A 18 -16.65 6.56 0.54
N VAL A 19 -15.80 5.87 1.32
CA VAL A 19 -16.01 5.63 2.76
C VAL A 19 -16.08 6.98 3.50
N ALA A 20 -15.10 7.86 3.26
CA ALA A 20 -15.03 9.17 3.90
C ALA A 20 -16.28 10.01 3.60
N GLU A 21 -16.72 10.04 2.34
CA GLU A 21 -17.92 10.77 1.92
C GLU A 21 -19.21 10.18 2.54
N ALA A 22 -19.33 8.85 2.62
CA ALA A 22 -20.48 8.21 3.24
C ALA A 22 -20.59 8.58 4.73
N ILE A 23 -19.46 8.53 5.47
CA ILE A 23 -19.39 8.96 6.87
C ILE A 23 -19.79 10.44 7.00
N ALA A 24 -19.26 11.31 6.12
CA ALA A 24 -19.54 12.74 6.14
C ALA A 24 -21.02 13.05 5.92
N ARG A 25 -21.68 12.35 4.98
CA ARG A 25 -23.13 12.52 4.76
C ARG A 25 -23.94 12.19 6.01
N GLY A 26 -23.63 11.06 6.67
CA GLY A 26 -24.31 10.67 7.91
C GLY A 26 -24.10 11.69 9.04
N TRP A 27 -22.87 12.18 9.20
CA TRP A 27 -22.55 13.19 10.22
C TRP A 27 -23.29 14.51 10.00
N ARG A 28 -23.28 15.02 8.77
CA ARG A 28 -23.93 16.30 8.39
C ARG A 28 -25.44 16.31 8.58
N ARG A 29 -26.11 15.16 8.62
CA ARG A 29 -27.56 15.10 8.97
C ARG A 29 -27.85 15.59 10.40
N VAL A 30 -26.89 15.42 11.29
CA VAL A 30 -27.06 15.82 12.71
C VAL A 30 -26.39 17.17 12.99
N PHE A 31 -25.24 17.42 12.33
CA PHE A 31 -24.44 18.62 12.48
C PHE A 31 -24.16 19.28 11.11
N PRO A 32 -25.16 19.93 10.50
CA PRO A 32 -25.02 20.48 9.16
C PRO A 32 -24.01 21.64 9.06
N GLN A 33 -23.67 22.26 10.20
CA GLN A 33 -22.70 23.36 10.29
C GLN A 33 -21.30 22.91 10.75
N ALA A 34 -21.08 21.61 10.92
CA ALA A 34 -19.77 21.12 11.29
C ALA A 34 -18.76 21.33 10.17
N GLU A 35 -17.54 21.74 10.51
CA GLU A 35 -16.39 21.65 9.63
C GLU A 35 -15.98 20.18 9.52
N VAL A 36 -16.09 19.61 8.35
CA VAL A 36 -15.77 18.20 8.09
C VAL A 36 -14.61 18.13 7.11
N LEU A 37 -13.47 17.68 7.59
CA LEU A 37 -12.26 17.48 6.79
C LEU A 37 -12.13 16.01 6.40
N LEU A 38 -12.13 15.73 5.11
CA LEU A 38 -11.90 14.39 4.58
C LEU A 38 -10.40 14.18 4.38
N ARG A 39 -9.87 13.12 4.97
CA ARG A 39 -8.49 12.67 4.85
C ARG A 39 -8.47 11.17 4.65
N PRO A 40 -9.01 10.66 3.51
CA PRO A 40 -8.92 9.24 3.22
C PRO A 40 -7.46 8.81 3.21
N LEU A 41 -7.20 7.61 3.71
CA LEU A 41 -5.86 7.07 3.90
C LEU A 41 -5.73 5.66 3.33
N ALA A 42 -4.53 5.12 3.37
CA ALA A 42 -4.19 3.74 3.04
C ALA A 42 -2.91 3.34 3.77
N ASP A 43 -2.62 2.05 3.79
CA ASP A 43 -1.43 1.47 4.42
C ASP A 43 -0.22 1.28 3.45
N GLY A 44 -0.23 1.91 2.29
CA GLY A 44 0.79 1.72 1.24
C GLY A 44 0.46 0.59 0.27
N GLY A 45 -0.70 -0.03 0.41
CA GLY A 45 -1.23 -1.03 -0.51
C GLY A 45 -2.14 -0.44 -1.58
N GLU A 46 -3.10 -1.25 -2.04
CA GLU A 46 -4.12 -0.86 -3.01
C GLU A 46 -4.98 0.30 -2.49
N GLY A 47 -5.21 1.31 -3.34
CA GLY A 47 -5.97 2.51 -3.02
C GLY A 47 -5.14 3.66 -2.45
N THR A 48 -3.82 3.51 -2.31
CA THR A 48 -2.92 4.57 -1.84
C THR A 48 -2.94 5.79 -2.76
N VAL A 49 -2.89 5.58 -4.07
CA VAL A 49 -2.97 6.67 -5.06
C VAL A 49 -4.28 7.43 -4.93
N ASP A 50 -5.40 6.72 -4.84
CA ASP A 50 -6.72 7.34 -4.71
C ASP A 50 -6.87 8.12 -3.41
N ALA A 51 -6.40 7.57 -2.31
CA ALA A 51 -6.43 8.23 -1.01
C ALA A 51 -5.60 9.52 -1.01
N VAL A 52 -4.38 9.47 -1.54
CA VAL A 52 -3.49 10.65 -1.62
C VAL A 52 -4.08 11.71 -2.55
N LEU A 53 -4.57 11.34 -3.74
CA LEU A 53 -5.16 12.29 -4.69
C LEU A 53 -6.44 12.93 -4.16
N ALA A 54 -7.26 12.20 -3.40
CA ALA A 54 -8.46 12.76 -2.78
C ALA A 54 -8.14 13.73 -1.62
N ALA A 55 -6.98 13.58 -0.98
CA ALA A 55 -6.53 14.45 0.12
C ALA A 55 -5.69 15.65 -0.34
N THR A 56 -5.23 15.64 -1.60
CA THR A 56 -4.31 16.64 -2.18
C THR A 56 -4.90 17.26 -3.45
N ALA A 57 -4.22 18.26 -4.02
CA ALA A 57 -4.56 18.82 -5.34
C ALA A 57 -3.88 18.08 -6.51
N GLY A 58 -3.39 16.85 -6.26
CA GLY A 58 -2.70 16.06 -7.27
C GLY A 58 -3.60 15.54 -8.39
N GLU A 59 -3.01 15.08 -9.46
CA GLU A 59 -3.69 14.53 -10.62
C GLU A 59 -3.37 13.05 -10.84
N ARG A 60 -4.35 12.28 -11.34
CA ARG A 60 -4.14 10.92 -11.81
C ARG A 60 -3.52 10.96 -13.21
N ARG A 61 -2.45 10.19 -13.39
CA ARG A 61 -1.81 9.95 -14.67
C ARG A 61 -1.87 8.48 -15.04
N GLU A 62 -1.94 8.20 -16.32
CA GLU A 62 -2.04 6.85 -16.85
C GLU A 62 -0.98 6.62 -17.92
N CYS A 63 -0.47 5.40 -18.00
CA CYS A 63 0.34 4.96 -19.11
C CYS A 63 0.15 3.46 -19.40
N ARG A 64 0.44 3.06 -20.62
CA ARG A 64 0.47 1.64 -20.99
C ARG A 64 1.82 1.06 -20.58
N VAL A 65 1.77 -0.04 -19.85
CA VAL A 65 2.92 -0.76 -19.32
C VAL A 65 2.77 -2.25 -19.56
N GLU A 66 3.84 -3.00 -19.34
CA GLU A 66 3.80 -4.46 -19.36
C GLU A 66 3.19 -4.96 -18.04
N GLY A 67 2.15 -5.78 -18.14
CA GLY A 67 1.53 -6.48 -17.02
C GLY A 67 2.40 -7.63 -16.48
N PRO A 68 1.97 -8.28 -15.37
CA PRO A 68 2.78 -9.29 -14.68
C PRO A 68 3.19 -10.48 -15.55
N LEU A 69 2.41 -10.85 -16.55
CA LEU A 69 2.66 -11.98 -17.45
C LEU A 69 3.03 -11.56 -18.88
N GLY A 70 3.41 -10.28 -19.07
CA GLY A 70 3.87 -9.77 -20.35
C GLY A 70 2.78 -9.12 -21.22
N GLU A 71 1.50 -9.18 -20.82
CA GLU A 71 0.44 -8.52 -21.61
C GLU A 71 0.40 -7.02 -21.34
N PRO A 72 0.06 -6.19 -22.36
CA PRO A 72 -0.11 -4.77 -22.17
C PRO A 72 -1.22 -4.44 -21.17
N THR A 73 -0.94 -3.58 -20.21
CA THR A 73 -1.86 -3.14 -19.16
C THR A 73 -1.90 -1.62 -19.11
N LEU A 74 -3.09 -1.04 -18.86
CA LEU A 74 -3.22 0.38 -18.52
C LEU A 74 -3.03 0.52 -17.02
N ALA A 75 -1.96 1.18 -16.62
CA ALA A 75 -1.64 1.43 -15.22
C ALA A 75 -1.73 2.92 -14.89
N HIS A 76 -2.04 3.25 -13.65
CA HIS A 76 -2.16 4.63 -13.18
C HIS A 76 -1.23 4.91 -12.00
N TRP A 77 -0.93 6.19 -11.82
CA TRP A 77 -0.11 6.72 -10.74
C TRP A 77 -0.53 8.17 -10.42
N GLY A 78 -0.18 8.65 -9.23
CA GLY A 78 -0.50 10.01 -8.77
C GLY A 78 0.66 10.97 -9.01
N TRP A 79 0.36 12.18 -9.45
CA TRP A 79 1.30 13.29 -9.57
C TRP A 79 0.89 14.43 -8.65
N LEU A 80 1.80 14.88 -7.78
CA LEU A 80 1.58 15.99 -6.85
C LEU A 80 2.37 17.23 -7.28
N ASP A 81 1.92 18.42 -6.84
CA ASP A 81 2.44 19.71 -7.28
C ASP A 81 3.93 19.95 -6.94
N ASP A 82 4.46 19.24 -5.94
CA ASP A 82 5.86 19.31 -5.51
C ASP A 82 6.81 18.39 -6.31
N ALA A 83 6.37 17.91 -7.49
CA ALA A 83 7.07 16.94 -8.31
C ALA A 83 7.25 15.56 -7.61
N THR A 84 6.31 15.18 -6.75
CA THR A 84 6.21 13.85 -6.14
C THR A 84 5.32 12.95 -6.99
N ALA A 85 5.83 11.77 -7.34
CA ALA A 85 5.06 10.68 -7.95
C ALA A 85 4.67 9.67 -6.88
N VAL A 86 3.40 9.27 -6.84
CA VAL A 86 2.88 8.21 -5.98
C VAL A 86 2.53 7.01 -6.86
N ILE A 87 3.21 5.90 -6.68
CA ILE A 87 3.11 4.71 -7.53
C ILE A 87 2.72 3.51 -6.67
N GLU A 88 1.62 2.87 -7.01
CA GLU A 88 1.31 1.53 -6.52
C GLU A 88 1.87 0.49 -7.50
N MET A 89 2.77 -0.37 -7.04
CA MET A 89 3.28 -1.43 -7.90
C MET A 89 2.17 -2.35 -8.41
N ALA A 90 1.09 -2.49 -7.63
CA ALA A 90 -0.06 -3.31 -7.99
C ALA A 90 -0.79 -2.81 -9.24
N SER A 91 -0.75 -1.52 -9.55
CA SER A 91 -1.35 -0.95 -10.76
C SER A 91 -0.78 -1.54 -12.05
N ALA A 92 0.52 -1.93 -12.03
CA ALA A 92 1.21 -2.51 -13.18
C ALA A 92 1.56 -3.99 -13.00
N SER A 93 1.85 -4.41 -11.76
CA SER A 93 2.41 -5.73 -11.46
C SER A 93 1.60 -6.44 -10.34
N GLY A 94 0.31 -6.12 -10.24
CA GLY A 94 -0.58 -6.57 -9.18
C GLY A 94 -1.18 -7.96 -9.39
N LEU A 95 -1.51 -8.61 -8.26
CA LEU A 95 -2.10 -9.95 -8.25
C LEU A 95 -3.52 -9.97 -8.82
N HIS A 96 -4.27 -8.86 -8.71
CA HIS A 96 -5.60 -8.69 -9.28
C HIS A 96 -5.61 -8.70 -10.83
N LEU A 97 -4.48 -8.36 -11.46
CA LEU A 97 -4.30 -8.40 -12.91
C LEU A 97 -4.16 -9.84 -13.44
N VAL A 98 -3.95 -10.81 -12.56
CA VAL A 98 -3.70 -12.20 -12.93
C VAL A 98 -4.83 -13.09 -12.43
N PRO A 99 -5.63 -13.70 -13.34
CA PRO A 99 -6.63 -14.70 -12.98
C PRO A 99 -6.02 -15.83 -12.15
N ARG A 100 -6.77 -16.38 -11.19
CA ARG A 100 -6.24 -17.36 -10.22
C ARG A 100 -5.61 -18.59 -10.89
N ASP A 101 -6.21 -19.07 -11.96
CA ASP A 101 -5.77 -20.22 -12.75
C ASP A 101 -4.54 -19.92 -13.65
N ARG A 102 -4.19 -18.65 -13.82
CA ARG A 102 -3.02 -18.21 -14.59
C ARG A 102 -1.86 -17.71 -13.72
N ARG A 103 -2.00 -17.74 -12.40
CA ARG A 103 -0.95 -17.28 -11.50
C ARG A 103 0.30 -18.14 -11.63
N ASP A 104 1.43 -17.50 -11.89
CA ASP A 104 2.73 -18.13 -12.02
C ASP A 104 3.82 -17.23 -11.43
N ALA A 105 4.17 -17.47 -10.16
CA ALA A 105 5.20 -16.72 -9.46
C ALA A 105 6.61 -16.88 -10.06
N THR A 106 6.83 -17.93 -10.89
CA THR A 106 8.15 -18.20 -11.49
C THR A 106 8.44 -17.30 -12.68
N ARG A 107 7.39 -16.84 -13.37
CA ARG A 107 7.46 -16.07 -14.63
C ARG A 107 6.98 -14.64 -14.51
N SER A 108 6.19 -14.32 -13.47
CA SER A 108 5.67 -12.97 -13.31
C SER A 108 6.79 -11.95 -13.11
N SER A 109 6.65 -10.81 -13.78
CA SER A 109 7.65 -9.75 -13.87
C SER A 109 7.16 -8.43 -13.29
N SER A 110 8.04 -7.73 -12.62
CA SER A 110 7.84 -6.37 -12.11
C SER A 110 8.16 -5.27 -13.15
N ARG A 111 8.33 -5.61 -14.43
CA ARG A 111 8.75 -4.67 -15.48
C ARG A 111 7.84 -3.46 -15.59
N GLY A 112 6.53 -3.66 -15.58
CA GLY A 112 5.58 -2.55 -15.66
C GLY A 112 5.71 -1.54 -14.51
N THR A 113 6.08 -2.00 -13.31
CA THR A 113 6.39 -1.09 -12.19
C THR A 113 7.61 -0.20 -12.52
N GLY A 114 8.64 -0.76 -13.15
CA GLY A 114 9.78 0.03 -13.62
C GLY A 114 9.41 1.03 -14.73
N GLU A 115 8.48 0.65 -15.60
CA GLU A 115 7.94 1.54 -16.63
C GLU A 115 7.13 2.70 -16.05
N LEU A 116 6.37 2.47 -14.96
CA LEU A 116 5.73 3.54 -14.19
C LEU A 116 6.75 4.50 -13.59
N ILE A 117 7.84 3.98 -12.99
CA ILE A 117 8.93 4.80 -12.46
C ILE A 117 9.55 5.63 -13.59
N ARG A 118 9.81 5.05 -14.76
CA ARG A 118 10.33 5.77 -15.92
C ARG A 118 9.38 6.87 -16.37
N ALA A 119 8.08 6.60 -16.44
CA ALA A 119 7.07 7.62 -16.76
C ALA A 119 7.07 8.79 -15.76
N ALA A 120 7.25 8.50 -14.46
CA ALA A 120 7.40 9.52 -13.43
C ALA A 120 8.69 10.34 -13.62
N LEU A 121 9.82 9.69 -13.95
CA LEU A 121 11.07 10.39 -14.29
C LEU A 121 10.93 11.26 -15.53
N ASP A 122 10.21 10.79 -16.56
CA ASP A 122 9.94 11.55 -17.79
C ASP A 122 9.06 12.78 -17.52
N ALA A 123 8.18 12.70 -16.50
CA ALA A 123 7.40 13.83 -16.01
C ALA A 123 8.20 14.80 -15.11
N GLY A 124 9.44 14.48 -14.77
CA GLY A 124 10.31 15.31 -13.94
C GLY A 124 10.19 15.07 -12.44
N ALA A 125 9.82 13.86 -12.02
CA ALA A 125 9.72 13.51 -10.59
C ALA A 125 11.06 13.73 -9.87
N ARG A 126 10.98 14.37 -8.71
CA ARG A 126 12.09 14.54 -7.75
C ARG A 126 11.95 13.65 -6.52
N LYS A 127 10.73 13.19 -6.27
CA LYS A 127 10.40 12.24 -5.22
C LYS A 127 9.47 11.18 -5.79
N ILE A 128 9.71 9.92 -5.44
CA ILE A 128 8.84 8.80 -5.78
C ILE A 128 8.45 8.09 -4.48
N ILE A 129 7.15 7.93 -4.28
CA ILE A 129 6.58 7.10 -3.23
C ILE A 129 6.08 5.83 -3.89
N LEU A 130 6.64 4.70 -3.46
CA LEU A 130 6.36 3.40 -4.04
C LEU A 130 5.66 2.50 -3.03
N GLY A 131 4.38 2.23 -3.26
CA GLY A 131 3.59 1.25 -2.50
C GLY A 131 3.83 -0.17 -3.01
N LEU A 132 4.14 -1.10 -2.11
CA LEU A 132 4.53 -2.48 -2.44
C LEU A 132 3.43 -3.52 -2.22
N GLY A 133 2.25 -3.10 -1.75
CA GLY A 133 1.12 -4.01 -1.53
C GLY A 133 0.57 -4.65 -2.81
N GLY A 134 -0.08 -5.81 -2.69
CA GLY A 134 -0.86 -6.42 -3.77
C GLY A 134 -0.08 -7.06 -4.92
N SER A 135 1.22 -7.34 -4.78
CA SER A 135 2.09 -7.83 -5.87
C SER A 135 1.76 -9.24 -6.39
N ALA A 136 1.89 -9.46 -7.70
CA ALA A 136 1.90 -10.77 -8.35
C ALA A 136 3.29 -11.37 -8.49
N THR A 137 4.34 -10.59 -8.36
CA THR A 137 5.71 -10.88 -8.77
C THR A 137 6.55 -11.51 -7.67
N ASN A 138 7.55 -12.30 -8.06
CA ASN A 138 8.56 -12.88 -7.17
C ASN A 138 9.93 -12.89 -7.87
N ASP A 139 10.30 -11.76 -8.46
CA ASP A 139 11.48 -11.58 -9.33
C ASP A 139 12.57 -10.69 -8.71
N ALA A 140 12.51 -10.44 -7.38
CA ALA A 140 13.42 -9.54 -6.66
C ALA A 140 13.52 -8.14 -7.28
N GLY A 141 12.52 -7.71 -8.07
CA GLY A 141 12.52 -6.45 -8.79
C GLY A 141 13.39 -6.43 -10.05
N ALA A 142 13.81 -7.60 -10.56
CA ALA A 142 14.62 -7.67 -11.77
C ALA A 142 13.92 -7.06 -12.98
N GLY A 143 12.61 -7.30 -13.14
CA GLY A 143 11.82 -6.67 -14.20
C GLY A 143 11.78 -5.15 -14.08
N LEU A 144 11.58 -4.61 -12.88
CA LEU A 144 11.65 -3.17 -12.62
C LEU A 144 12.98 -2.59 -13.05
N LEU A 145 14.09 -3.23 -12.66
CA LEU A 145 15.43 -2.79 -13.01
C LEU A 145 15.70 -2.88 -14.52
N SER A 146 15.19 -3.93 -15.20
CA SER A 146 15.28 -4.04 -16.66
C SER A 146 14.59 -2.88 -17.37
N ALA A 147 13.41 -2.46 -16.91
CA ALA A 147 12.71 -1.30 -17.45
C ALA A 147 13.48 0.02 -17.22
N LEU A 148 14.31 0.07 -16.19
CA LEU A 148 15.18 1.20 -15.88
C LEU A 148 16.59 1.10 -16.51
N GLY A 149 16.83 0.07 -17.34
CA GLY A 149 18.03 -0.04 -18.17
C GLY A 149 19.11 -0.97 -17.65
N VAL A 150 18.90 -1.72 -16.57
CA VAL A 150 19.83 -2.78 -16.13
C VAL A 150 19.66 -4.01 -17.00
N ARG A 151 20.77 -4.62 -17.44
CA ARG A 151 20.75 -5.88 -18.18
C ARG A 151 21.22 -7.03 -17.29
N PHE A 152 20.52 -8.14 -17.36
CA PHE A 152 20.77 -9.36 -16.59
C PHE A 152 21.33 -10.41 -17.56
N LEU A 153 22.61 -10.75 -17.42
CA LEU A 153 23.33 -11.54 -18.42
C LEU A 153 23.64 -12.95 -17.89
N ALA A 154 23.37 -13.95 -18.72
CA ALA A 154 23.82 -15.33 -18.53
C ALA A 154 25.33 -15.47 -18.82
N ALA A 155 25.91 -16.67 -18.62
CA ALA A 155 27.33 -16.92 -18.81
C ALA A 155 27.80 -16.79 -20.28
N ASP A 156 26.90 -16.95 -21.23
CA ASP A 156 27.13 -16.74 -22.68
C ASP A 156 26.97 -15.28 -23.13
N GLY A 157 26.58 -14.38 -22.22
CA GLY A 157 26.37 -12.96 -22.49
C GLY A 157 24.98 -12.61 -23.01
N GLU A 158 24.08 -13.58 -23.18
CA GLU A 158 22.69 -13.35 -23.55
C GLU A 158 21.88 -12.82 -22.35
N GLU A 159 20.82 -12.05 -22.65
CA GLU A 159 19.93 -11.56 -21.61
C GLU A 159 19.02 -12.67 -21.08
N LEU A 160 18.80 -12.69 -19.76
CA LEU A 160 17.87 -13.63 -19.13
C LEU A 160 16.43 -13.34 -19.52
N ALA A 161 15.62 -14.40 -19.60
CA ALA A 161 14.17 -14.27 -19.70
C ALA A 161 13.59 -13.58 -18.46
N PRO A 162 12.40 -12.92 -18.56
CA PRO A 162 11.72 -12.34 -17.42
C PRO A 162 11.30 -13.40 -16.38
N GLY A 163 11.14 -12.94 -15.13
CA GLY A 163 10.64 -13.73 -14.01
C GLY A 163 11.71 -14.25 -13.07
N GLY A 164 11.28 -14.55 -11.83
CA GLY A 164 12.20 -14.91 -10.75
C GLY A 164 12.97 -16.20 -10.96
N ALA A 165 12.39 -17.21 -11.63
CA ALA A 165 13.07 -18.48 -11.87
C ALA A 165 14.30 -18.33 -12.78
N ALA A 166 14.25 -17.40 -13.74
CA ALA A 166 15.36 -17.14 -14.67
C ALA A 166 16.62 -16.62 -13.95
N LEU A 167 16.48 -15.99 -12.78
CA LEU A 167 17.59 -15.46 -11.98
C LEU A 167 18.57 -16.55 -11.52
N ALA A 168 18.17 -17.79 -11.51
CA ALA A 168 19.08 -18.92 -11.25
C ALA A 168 20.23 -19.02 -12.27
N GLY A 169 20.02 -18.53 -13.51
CA GLY A 169 21.03 -18.49 -14.58
C GLY A 169 21.85 -17.19 -14.63
N LEU A 170 21.66 -16.27 -13.70
CA LEU A 170 22.35 -14.98 -13.71
C LEU A 170 23.86 -15.16 -13.51
N HIS A 171 24.66 -14.60 -14.44
CA HIS A 171 26.11 -14.57 -14.31
C HIS A 171 26.62 -13.17 -13.93
N SER A 172 26.09 -12.12 -14.55
CA SER A 172 26.55 -10.76 -14.31
C SER A 172 25.45 -9.72 -14.57
N LEU A 173 25.65 -8.53 -14.04
CA LEU A 173 24.81 -7.35 -14.25
C LEU A 173 25.55 -6.32 -15.08
N ASP A 174 24.90 -5.77 -16.10
CA ASP A 174 25.36 -4.56 -16.77
C ASP A 174 24.49 -3.37 -16.32
N LEU A 175 25.11 -2.45 -15.59
CA LEU A 175 24.50 -1.24 -15.03
C LEU A 175 24.69 0.00 -15.93
N GLY A 176 25.36 -0.13 -17.05
CA GLY A 176 25.70 0.99 -17.92
C GLY A 176 24.48 1.72 -18.49
N GLY A 177 23.34 1.03 -18.60
CA GLY A 177 22.07 1.57 -19.06
C GLY A 177 21.14 2.08 -17.97
N LEU A 178 21.50 1.94 -16.68
CA LEU A 178 20.63 2.39 -15.59
C LEU A 178 20.35 3.88 -15.70
N ASP A 179 19.06 4.25 -15.63
CA ASP A 179 18.62 5.63 -15.81
C ASP A 179 19.37 6.59 -14.87
N PRO A 180 20.16 7.50 -15.39
CA PRO A 180 21.03 8.35 -14.57
C PRO A 180 20.24 9.33 -13.69
N ARG A 181 18.98 9.64 -14.02
CA ARG A 181 18.13 10.54 -13.24
C ARG A 181 17.82 9.99 -11.84
N LEU A 182 17.90 8.68 -11.64
CA LEU A 182 17.68 8.04 -10.33
C LEU A 182 18.64 8.50 -9.24
N VAL A 183 19.79 9.07 -9.59
CA VAL A 183 20.76 9.61 -8.62
C VAL A 183 20.18 10.81 -7.87
N ASP A 184 19.35 11.62 -8.53
CA ASP A 184 18.81 12.89 -8.03
C ASP A 184 17.38 12.76 -7.50
N VAL A 185 16.80 11.56 -7.54
CA VAL A 185 15.42 11.29 -7.11
C VAL A 185 15.37 10.61 -5.76
N ALA A 186 14.65 11.19 -4.82
CA ALA A 186 14.38 10.55 -3.53
C ALA A 186 13.31 9.47 -3.70
N VAL A 187 13.61 8.23 -3.31
CA VAL A 187 12.65 7.13 -3.35
C VAL A 187 12.30 6.72 -1.92
N GLU A 188 11.01 6.75 -1.60
CA GLU A 188 10.46 6.23 -0.35
C GLU A 188 9.55 5.04 -0.64
N VAL A 189 9.71 3.98 0.12
CA VAL A 189 8.91 2.76 -0.01
C VAL A 189 7.95 2.68 1.16
N ALA A 190 6.66 2.63 0.84
CA ALA A 190 5.60 2.34 1.78
C ALA A 190 5.47 0.82 1.94
N ALA A 191 5.95 0.27 3.08
CA ALA A 191 5.88 -1.15 3.36
C ALA A 191 5.83 -1.42 4.86
N ASP A 192 4.86 -2.24 5.26
CA ASP A 192 4.60 -2.61 6.67
C ASP A 192 5.08 -4.02 7.02
N VAL A 193 5.99 -4.59 6.20
CA VAL A 193 6.58 -5.91 6.41
C VAL A 193 8.07 -5.81 6.67
N ASP A 194 8.59 -6.70 7.51
CA ASP A 194 10.01 -6.79 7.89
C ASP A 194 10.74 -7.98 7.26
N ASN A 195 10.09 -8.68 6.32
CA ASN A 195 10.62 -9.88 5.70
C ASN A 195 11.96 -9.62 4.99
N PRO A 196 13.00 -10.46 5.23
CA PRO A 196 14.22 -10.46 4.42
C PRO A 196 13.92 -10.99 3.02
N LEU A 197 14.89 -10.93 2.11
CA LEU A 197 14.72 -11.42 0.74
C LEU A 197 14.48 -12.92 0.69
N CYS A 198 15.26 -13.71 1.42
CA CYS A 198 15.30 -15.17 1.34
C CYS A 198 15.15 -15.86 2.70
N GLY A 199 14.96 -17.18 2.66
CA GLY A 199 14.85 -18.06 3.82
C GLY A 199 13.40 -18.26 4.29
N PRO A 200 13.19 -18.88 5.47
CA PRO A 200 11.84 -19.26 5.93
C PRO A 200 10.88 -18.07 6.12
N ARG A 201 11.40 -16.87 6.34
CA ARG A 201 10.65 -15.62 6.42
C ARG A 201 10.82 -14.77 5.17
N GLY A 202 11.44 -15.29 4.11
CA GLY A 202 11.74 -14.57 2.88
C GLY A 202 10.53 -14.39 1.96
N ALA A 203 10.75 -13.63 0.89
CA ALA A 203 9.76 -13.25 -0.10
C ALA A 203 9.02 -14.47 -0.69
N SER A 204 9.78 -15.48 -1.14
CA SER A 204 9.21 -16.66 -1.79
C SER A 204 8.45 -17.55 -0.81
N ALA A 205 9.03 -17.78 0.39
CA ALA A 205 8.44 -18.66 1.39
C ALA A 205 7.10 -18.13 1.93
N VAL A 206 7.02 -16.82 2.20
CA VAL A 206 5.84 -16.21 2.82
C VAL A 206 4.78 -15.84 1.78
N PHE A 207 5.18 -15.28 0.65
CA PHE A 207 4.24 -14.69 -0.31
C PHE A 207 4.12 -15.48 -1.63
N GLY A 208 5.00 -16.43 -1.91
CA GLY A 208 4.96 -17.25 -3.13
C GLY A 208 3.68 -18.07 -3.31
N PRO A 209 3.17 -18.77 -2.27
CA PRO A 209 1.98 -19.62 -2.42
C PRO A 209 0.74 -18.87 -2.91
N GLN A 210 0.44 -17.66 -2.42
CA GLN A 210 -0.70 -16.87 -2.90
C GLN A 210 -0.55 -16.39 -4.35
N LYS A 211 0.70 -16.38 -4.87
CA LYS A 211 1.05 -16.03 -6.25
C LYS A 211 1.10 -17.25 -7.18
N GLY A 212 0.66 -18.40 -6.69
CA GLY A 212 0.54 -19.63 -7.46
C GLY A 212 1.77 -20.56 -7.40
N ALA A 213 2.76 -20.27 -6.52
CA ALA A 213 3.93 -21.16 -6.40
C ALA A 213 3.61 -22.43 -5.62
N SER A 214 4.00 -23.62 -6.15
CA SER A 214 4.06 -24.86 -5.39
C SER A 214 5.21 -24.83 -4.37
N ALA A 215 5.23 -25.80 -3.44
CA ALA A 215 6.32 -25.89 -2.46
C ALA A 215 7.71 -26.04 -3.13
N GLU A 216 7.79 -26.80 -4.22
CA GLU A 216 9.02 -26.96 -5.02
C GLU A 216 9.42 -25.65 -5.70
N GLN A 217 8.44 -24.93 -6.27
CA GLN A 217 8.68 -23.63 -6.90
C GLN A 217 9.09 -22.57 -5.88
N VAL A 218 8.54 -22.60 -4.65
CA VAL A 218 9.00 -21.72 -3.55
C VAL A 218 10.48 -21.95 -3.26
N ALA A 219 10.92 -23.20 -3.15
CA ALA A 219 12.33 -23.51 -2.89
C ALA A 219 13.24 -23.08 -4.07
N GLN A 220 12.79 -23.28 -5.32
CA GLN A 220 13.51 -22.84 -6.51
C GLN A 220 13.64 -21.31 -6.57
N LEU A 221 12.55 -20.60 -6.33
CA LEU A 221 12.54 -19.14 -6.30
C LEU A 221 13.42 -18.59 -5.18
N ASP A 222 13.35 -19.15 -3.96
CA ASP A 222 14.20 -18.71 -2.84
C ASP A 222 15.68 -18.87 -3.16
N ALA A 223 16.07 -19.99 -3.79
CA ALA A 223 17.43 -20.22 -4.24
C ALA A 223 17.86 -19.25 -5.37
N ALA A 224 16.97 -18.95 -6.32
CA ALA A 224 17.23 -18.02 -7.41
C ALA A 224 17.40 -16.58 -6.90
N LEU A 225 16.55 -16.14 -5.95
CA LEU A 225 16.67 -14.85 -5.30
C LEU A 225 17.96 -14.74 -4.47
N ALA A 226 18.32 -15.81 -3.76
CA ALA A 226 19.58 -15.85 -3.02
C ALA A 226 20.82 -15.78 -3.93
N HIS A 227 20.76 -16.42 -5.10
CA HIS A 227 21.80 -16.31 -6.12
C HIS A 227 21.88 -14.88 -6.68
N PHE A 228 20.74 -14.29 -7.05
CA PHE A 228 20.67 -12.90 -7.49
C PHE A 228 21.28 -11.94 -6.47
N ALA A 229 20.92 -12.06 -5.18
CA ALA A 229 21.48 -11.22 -4.12
C ALA A 229 23.01 -11.33 -4.02
N LYS A 230 23.59 -12.52 -4.22
CA LYS A 230 25.05 -12.72 -4.25
C LYS A 230 25.71 -11.99 -5.41
N VAL A 231 25.12 -12.08 -6.62
CA VAL A 231 25.64 -11.36 -7.80
C VAL A 231 25.55 -9.86 -7.61
N VAL A 232 24.43 -9.36 -7.06
CA VAL A 232 24.25 -7.94 -6.71
C VAL A 232 25.27 -7.49 -5.69
N ALA A 233 25.49 -8.27 -4.62
CA ALA A 233 26.48 -7.95 -3.59
C ALA A 233 27.91 -7.88 -4.16
N ALA A 234 28.26 -8.81 -5.06
CA ALA A 234 29.56 -8.77 -5.74
C ALA A 234 29.71 -7.54 -6.66
N THR A 235 28.62 -7.09 -7.29
CA THR A 235 28.61 -5.94 -8.21
C THR A 235 28.63 -4.60 -7.46
N LEU A 236 27.83 -4.46 -6.38
CA LEU A 236 27.68 -3.21 -5.63
C LEU A 236 28.61 -3.09 -4.42
N GLY A 237 29.25 -4.20 -3.99
CA GLY A 237 30.12 -4.24 -2.82
C GLY A 237 29.39 -4.30 -1.47
N GLU A 238 28.06 -4.47 -1.46
CA GLU A 238 27.23 -4.51 -0.25
C GLU A 238 26.11 -5.54 -0.38
N ASP A 239 25.81 -6.29 0.70
CA ASP A 239 24.72 -7.26 0.78
C ASP A 239 23.48 -6.65 1.45
N PHE A 240 22.42 -6.46 0.68
CA PHE A 240 21.14 -5.94 1.13
C PHE A 240 20.11 -7.05 1.46
N SER A 241 20.43 -8.33 1.27
CA SER A 241 19.47 -9.44 1.33
C SER A 241 18.78 -9.62 2.69
N ARG A 242 19.41 -9.12 3.77
CA ARG A 242 18.93 -9.24 5.15
C ARG A 242 18.32 -7.97 5.70
N VAL A 243 18.30 -6.87 4.93
CA VAL A 243 17.66 -5.63 5.37
C VAL A 243 16.16 -5.88 5.60
N PRO A 244 15.59 -5.44 6.73
CA PRO A 244 14.15 -5.60 6.97
C PRO A 244 13.32 -4.95 5.86
N GLY A 245 12.30 -5.67 5.39
CA GLY A 245 11.38 -5.18 4.37
C GLY A 245 11.78 -5.43 2.91
N VAL A 246 13.03 -5.82 2.64
CA VAL A 246 13.48 -6.05 1.25
C VAL A 246 12.79 -7.23 0.57
N GLY A 247 12.19 -8.16 1.33
CA GLY A 247 11.36 -9.24 0.81
C GLY A 247 9.97 -8.81 0.34
N ALA A 248 9.55 -7.59 0.64
CA ALA A 248 8.26 -7.08 0.21
C ALA A 248 8.10 -7.17 -1.32
N ALA A 249 6.86 -7.44 -1.75
CA ALA A 249 6.50 -7.55 -3.17
C ALA A 249 7.36 -8.57 -3.95
N GLY A 250 7.64 -9.74 -3.34
CA GLY A 250 8.45 -10.76 -4.01
C GLY A 250 9.90 -10.36 -4.22
N GLY A 251 10.41 -9.53 -3.31
CA GLY A 251 11.77 -9.00 -3.35
C GLY A 251 11.92 -7.70 -4.15
N LEU A 252 10.86 -7.07 -4.65
CA LEU A 252 10.96 -5.75 -5.29
C LEU A 252 11.57 -4.72 -4.33
N GLY A 253 11.27 -4.85 -3.02
CA GLY A 253 11.93 -4.05 -1.98
C GLY A 253 13.46 -4.17 -2.01
N PHE A 254 14.04 -5.32 -2.37
CA PHE A 254 15.47 -5.50 -2.53
C PHE A 254 16.03 -4.63 -3.67
N ALA A 255 15.38 -4.65 -4.84
CA ALA A 255 15.78 -3.76 -5.95
C ALA A 255 15.67 -2.29 -5.57
N ALA A 256 14.57 -1.90 -4.92
CA ALA A 256 14.39 -0.52 -4.47
C ALA A 256 15.48 -0.09 -3.48
N ARG A 257 15.86 -0.95 -2.54
CA ARG A 257 16.91 -0.65 -1.57
C ARG A 257 18.29 -0.57 -2.21
N ALA A 258 18.65 -1.57 -3.02
CA ALA A 258 20.01 -1.72 -3.56
C ALA A 258 20.33 -0.74 -4.69
N PHE A 259 19.38 -0.49 -5.59
CA PHE A 259 19.61 0.30 -6.81
C PHE A 259 18.97 1.69 -6.79
N LEU A 260 17.79 1.85 -6.13
CA LEU A 260 17.12 3.14 -6.03
C LEU A 260 17.44 3.87 -4.72
N ARG A 261 18.26 3.29 -3.84
CA ARG A 261 18.61 3.83 -2.51
C ARG A 261 17.39 4.16 -1.66
N ALA A 262 16.30 3.43 -1.86
CA ALA A 262 15.01 3.70 -1.24
C ALA A 262 15.07 3.67 0.29
N ARG A 263 14.33 4.58 0.92
CA ARG A 263 14.07 4.58 2.35
C ARG A 263 12.74 3.88 2.62
N PHE A 264 12.73 2.94 3.56
CA PHE A 264 11.51 2.23 3.95
C PHE A 264 10.85 2.99 5.10
N ARG A 265 9.56 3.20 5.00
CA ARG A 265 8.72 3.82 6.01
C ARG A 265 7.40 3.07 6.14
N PRO A 266 6.77 3.06 7.34
CA PRO A 266 5.41 2.58 7.48
C PRO A 266 4.47 3.27 6.49
N GLY A 267 3.63 2.48 5.79
CA GLY A 267 2.77 3.01 4.74
C GLY A 267 1.80 4.05 5.26
N ILE A 268 1.19 3.79 6.41
CA ILE A 268 0.26 4.73 7.03
C ILE A 268 0.91 6.07 7.41
N GLU A 269 2.17 6.08 7.86
CA GLU A 269 2.87 7.33 8.20
C GLU A 269 3.10 8.19 6.96
N LEU A 270 3.56 7.56 5.86
CA LEU A 270 3.78 8.23 4.58
C LEU A 270 2.48 8.82 4.02
N VAL A 271 1.42 8.02 4.00
CA VAL A 271 0.13 8.46 3.43
C VAL A 271 -0.50 9.54 4.30
N ALA A 272 -0.44 9.40 5.64
CA ALA A 272 -0.96 10.40 6.56
C ALA A 272 -0.21 11.75 6.45
N GLU A 273 1.12 11.71 6.23
CA GLU A 273 1.93 12.91 5.98
C GLU A 273 1.48 13.61 4.69
N LEU A 274 1.36 12.86 3.59
CA LEU A 274 0.90 13.40 2.31
C LEU A 274 -0.52 13.95 2.38
N ALA A 275 -1.41 13.27 3.10
CA ALA A 275 -2.79 13.71 3.30
C ALA A 275 -2.91 14.90 4.25
N GLY A 276 -1.84 15.33 4.91
CA GLY A 276 -1.86 16.43 5.88
C GLY A 276 -2.73 16.11 7.10
N LEU A 277 -2.72 14.85 7.57
CA LEU A 277 -3.58 14.42 8.68
C LEU A 277 -3.25 15.18 9.98
N ALA A 278 -1.97 15.35 10.29
CA ALA A 278 -1.55 16.04 11.52
C ALA A 278 -2.07 17.47 11.56
N ASP A 279 -1.99 18.22 10.46
CA ASP A 279 -2.51 19.59 10.36
C ASP A 279 -4.04 19.62 10.44
N ALA A 280 -4.70 18.65 9.84
CA ALA A 280 -6.17 18.52 9.91
C ALA A 280 -6.66 18.30 11.34
N LEU A 281 -5.88 17.62 12.18
CA LEU A 281 -6.22 17.34 13.58
C LEU A 281 -6.08 18.54 14.50
N VAL A 282 -5.38 19.59 14.12
CA VAL A 282 -5.27 20.80 14.96
C VAL A 282 -6.65 21.40 15.20
N GLY A 283 -7.09 21.40 16.47
CA GLY A 283 -8.41 21.91 16.88
C GLY A 283 -9.60 21.03 16.45
N ALA A 284 -9.36 19.78 16.08
CA ALA A 284 -10.43 18.82 15.81
C ALA A 284 -11.07 18.32 17.12
N ASP A 285 -12.39 18.15 17.10
CA ASP A 285 -13.15 17.62 18.24
C ASP A 285 -13.19 16.07 18.23
N LEU A 286 -13.11 15.45 17.05
CA LEU A 286 -13.23 14.00 16.87
C LEU A 286 -12.58 13.56 15.56
N VAL A 287 -12.01 12.37 15.56
CA VAL A 287 -11.63 11.63 14.33
C VAL A 287 -12.57 10.43 14.15
N LEU A 288 -13.06 10.28 12.92
CA LEU A 288 -13.74 9.08 12.46
C LEU A 288 -12.80 8.35 11.50
N THR A 289 -12.45 7.11 11.82
CA THR A 289 -11.63 6.23 10.98
C THR A 289 -12.35 4.92 10.71
N GLY A 290 -11.76 4.01 9.95
CA GLY A 290 -12.34 2.70 9.71
C GLY A 290 -11.61 1.91 8.64
N GLU A 291 -11.96 0.63 8.57
CA GLU A 291 -11.55 -0.32 7.53
C GLU A 291 -12.59 -1.44 7.39
N GLY A 292 -12.46 -2.31 6.38
CA GLY A 292 -13.43 -3.39 6.16
C GLY A 292 -13.55 -4.37 7.34
N ARG A 293 -12.47 -4.64 8.09
CA ARG A 293 -12.48 -5.52 9.26
C ARG A 293 -11.45 -5.08 10.29
N LEU A 294 -11.93 -4.81 11.50
CA LEU A 294 -11.10 -4.54 12.68
C LEU A 294 -10.93 -5.81 13.52
N ASP A 295 -9.71 -6.25 13.73
CA ASP A 295 -9.35 -7.39 14.60
C ASP A 295 -7.93 -7.21 15.16
N ALA A 296 -7.39 -8.24 15.82
CA ALA A 296 -6.04 -8.21 16.39
C ALA A 296 -4.94 -7.94 15.34
N GLN A 297 -5.17 -8.25 14.06
CA GLN A 297 -4.20 -7.95 12.99
C GLN A 297 -4.10 -6.46 12.68
N SER A 298 -5.15 -5.68 12.97
CA SER A 298 -5.14 -4.23 12.77
C SER A 298 -4.10 -3.52 13.64
N LEU A 299 -3.60 -4.17 14.72
CA LEU A 299 -2.49 -3.67 15.55
C LEU A 299 -1.14 -3.63 14.82
N HIS A 300 -1.02 -4.34 13.70
CA HIS A 300 0.24 -4.48 12.96
C HIS A 300 0.34 -3.46 11.80
N GLY A 301 0.24 -2.15 12.12
CA GLY A 301 0.52 -1.09 11.16
C GLY A 301 -0.63 -0.69 10.23
N LYS A 302 -1.87 -1.19 10.46
CA LYS A 302 -3.01 -0.79 9.63
C LYS A 302 -3.50 0.62 9.90
N THR A 303 -4.17 1.20 8.92
CA THR A 303 -4.63 2.59 8.89
C THR A 303 -5.35 3.04 10.16
N PRO A 304 -6.35 2.35 10.73
CA PRO A 304 -7.06 2.86 11.91
C PRO A 304 -6.16 3.04 13.14
N VAL A 305 -5.18 2.14 13.33
CA VAL A 305 -4.23 2.23 14.45
C VAL A 305 -3.21 3.35 14.21
N GLY A 306 -2.74 3.54 12.97
CA GLY A 306 -1.89 4.67 12.63
C GLY A 306 -2.58 6.01 12.83
N VAL A 307 -3.86 6.13 12.43
CA VAL A 307 -4.70 7.31 12.69
C VAL A 307 -4.81 7.56 14.20
N ALA A 308 -5.11 6.53 14.98
CA ALA A 308 -5.24 6.65 16.44
C ALA A 308 -3.94 7.11 17.10
N TRP A 309 -2.79 6.62 16.63
CA TRP A 309 -1.49 7.07 17.14
C TRP A 309 -1.23 8.56 16.86
N ILE A 310 -1.53 9.03 15.64
CA ILE A 310 -1.36 10.45 15.27
C ILE A 310 -2.37 11.33 16.03
N ALA A 311 -3.64 10.92 16.12
CA ALA A 311 -4.69 11.63 16.82
C ALA A 311 -4.41 11.77 18.32
N ARG A 312 -3.85 10.74 18.94
CA ARG A 312 -3.45 10.75 20.35
C ARG A 312 -2.41 11.84 20.65
N GLN A 313 -1.49 12.11 19.72
CA GLN A 313 -0.51 13.18 19.88
C GLN A 313 -1.15 14.57 19.85
N ALA A 314 -2.25 14.70 19.11
CA ALA A 314 -3.06 15.92 19.06
C ALA A 314 -4.11 16.02 20.18
N GLY A 315 -4.26 14.97 21.00
CA GLY A 315 -5.27 14.90 22.07
C GLY A 315 -6.71 14.77 21.55
N VAL A 316 -6.89 14.25 20.32
CA VAL A 316 -8.19 14.12 19.66
C VAL A 316 -8.72 12.68 19.80
N PRO A 317 -9.96 12.48 20.29
CA PRO A 317 -10.56 11.16 20.42
C PRO A 317 -10.83 10.53 19.06
N VAL A 318 -10.79 9.18 19.01
CA VAL A 318 -10.91 8.39 17.78
C VAL A 318 -12.04 7.38 17.87
N VAL A 319 -12.96 7.42 16.93
CA VAL A 319 -14.01 6.41 16.75
C VAL A 319 -13.81 5.69 15.43
N ALA A 320 -13.82 4.37 15.46
CA ALA A 320 -13.64 3.53 14.29
C ALA A 320 -14.96 2.88 13.83
N LEU A 321 -15.18 2.89 12.52
CA LEU A 321 -16.27 2.17 11.86
C LEU A 321 -15.68 1.03 11.04
N ALA A 322 -16.23 -0.17 11.18
CA ALA A 322 -15.74 -1.35 10.48
C ALA A 322 -16.87 -2.15 9.84
N GLY A 323 -16.62 -2.75 8.69
CA GLY A 323 -17.56 -3.71 8.11
C GLY A 323 -17.88 -4.83 9.08
N SER A 324 -16.86 -5.33 9.80
CA SER A 324 -17.00 -6.29 10.88
C SER A 324 -15.96 -6.09 11.98
N LEU A 325 -16.30 -6.49 13.21
CA LEU A 325 -15.39 -6.59 14.35
C LEU A 325 -15.02 -8.04 14.55
N GLY A 326 -13.75 -8.37 14.39
CA GLY A 326 -13.21 -9.72 14.55
C GLY A 326 -12.61 -9.95 15.94
N ASP A 327 -12.02 -11.15 16.13
CA ASP A 327 -11.44 -11.54 17.41
C ASP A 327 -10.30 -10.60 17.83
N GLY A 328 -10.33 -10.19 19.09
CA GLY A 328 -9.30 -9.36 19.70
C GLY A 328 -9.38 -7.87 19.32
N TYR A 329 -10.45 -7.40 18.67
CA TYR A 329 -10.61 -5.97 18.37
C TYR A 329 -10.58 -5.08 19.61
N GLN A 330 -10.98 -5.60 20.78
CA GLN A 330 -10.95 -4.85 22.05
C GLN A 330 -9.55 -4.34 22.41
N ARG A 331 -8.49 -5.00 21.95
CA ARG A 331 -7.11 -4.55 22.15
C ARG A 331 -6.79 -3.24 21.41
N LEU A 332 -7.62 -2.85 20.46
CA LEU A 332 -7.47 -1.57 19.74
C LEU A 332 -7.75 -0.36 20.64
N HIS A 333 -8.48 -0.55 21.75
CA HIS A 333 -8.68 0.50 22.76
C HIS A 333 -7.35 0.89 23.43
N ASP A 334 -6.48 -0.07 23.70
CA ASP A 334 -5.14 0.18 24.23
C ASP A 334 -4.25 0.90 23.20
N ALA A 335 -4.53 0.72 21.92
CA ALA A 335 -3.85 1.39 20.81
C ALA A 335 -4.37 2.81 20.51
N GLY A 336 -5.41 3.28 21.23
CA GLY A 336 -5.92 4.65 21.13
C GLY A 336 -7.20 4.81 20.33
N ILE A 337 -7.92 3.72 19.99
CA ILE A 337 -9.28 3.78 19.43
C ILE A 337 -10.26 3.79 20.61
N ASP A 338 -10.92 4.92 20.85
CA ASP A 338 -11.81 5.12 22.01
C ASP A 338 -13.11 4.30 21.88
N ALA A 339 -13.65 4.16 20.66
CA ALA A 339 -14.81 3.32 20.40
C ALA A 339 -14.76 2.72 18.99
N ALA A 340 -15.31 1.51 18.84
CA ALA A 340 -15.40 0.82 17.55
C ALA A 340 -16.82 0.28 17.30
N PHE A 341 -17.33 0.47 16.09
CA PHE A 341 -18.68 0.07 15.70
C PHE A 341 -18.65 -0.77 14.43
N SER A 342 -19.39 -1.90 14.45
CA SER A 342 -19.66 -2.67 13.24
C SER A 342 -20.77 -2.02 12.42
N LEU A 343 -20.66 -2.09 11.10
CA LEU A 343 -21.69 -1.64 10.15
C LEU A 343 -22.81 -2.67 10.02
N ALA A 344 -22.50 -3.97 10.22
CA ALA A 344 -23.48 -5.04 10.00
C ALA A 344 -24.75 -4.79 10.83
N PRO A 345 -25.91 -4.65 10.19
CA PRO A 345 -27.18 -4.41 10.90
C PRO A 345 -27.70 -5.69 11.60
N GLY A 346 -27.16 -6.85 11.25
CA GLY A 346 -27.50 -8.16 11.75
C GLY A 346 -26.81 -9.26 10.94
N PRO A 347 -27.27 -10.51 11.01
CA PRO A 347 -26.73 -11.60 10.19
C PRO A 347 -27.04 -11.34 8.69
N ILE A 348 -26.01 -11.05 7.91
CA ILE A 348 -26.09 -10.82 6.46
C ILE A 348 -24.92 -11.53 5.75
N SER A 349 -25.06 -11.80 4.46
CA SER A 349 -23.94 -12.33 3.67
C SER A 349 -22.89 -11.27 3.42
N LEU A 350 -21.65 -11.68 3.10
CA LEU A 350 -20.59 -10.74 2.71
C LEU A 350 -20.99 -9.92 1.49
N GLU A 351 -21.62 -10.52 0.50
CA GLU A 351 -22.10 -9.85 -0.70
C GLU A 351 -23.11 -8.72 -0.36
N GLN A 352 -24.07 -9.01 0.52
CA GLN A 352 -25.01 -8.02 1.00
C GLN A 352 -24.32 -6.90 1.80
N ALA A 353 -23.36 -7.24 2.65
CA ALA A 353 -22.57 -6.28 3.41
C ALA A 353 -21.79 -5.34 2.48
N CYS A 354 -21.12 -5.88 1.46
CA CYS A 354 -20.38 -5.09 0.49
C CYS A 354 -21.31 -4.19 -0.34
N ALA A 355 -22.42 -4.72 -0.83
CA ALA A 355 -23.38 -3.94 -1.63
C ALA A 355 -24.05 -2.82 -0.84
N GLY A 356 -24.30 -3.00 0.46
CA GLY A 356 -24.94 -2.03 1.35
C GLY A 356 -23.99 -1.09 2.07
N ALA A 357 -22.67 -1.25 1.95
CA ALA A 357 -21.68 -0.61 2.82
C ALA A 357 -21.79 0.91 2.91
N ALA A 358 -22.02 1.61 1.80
CA ALA A 358 -22.16 3.07 1.81
C ALA A 358 -23.37 3.54 2.63
N ALA A 359 -24.53 2.87 2.49
CA ALA A 359 -25.73 3.21 3.23
C ALA A 359 -25.59 2.91 4.73
N GLU A 360 -24.95 1.79 5.08
CA GLU A 360 -24.70 1.41 6.46
C GLU A 360 -23.67 2.33 7.13
N LEU A 361 -22.64 2.78 6.41
CA LEU A 361 -21.68 3.80 6.89
C LEU A 361 -22.40 5.10 7.23
N GLU A 362 -23.24 5.59 6.31
CA GLU A 362 -24.00 6.81 6.47
C GLU A 362 -24.96 6.72 7.68
N ALA A 363 -25.70 5.61 7.79
CA ALA A 363 -26.62 5.37 8.92
C ALA A 363 -25.85 5.27 10.25
N ARG A 364 -24.73 4.55 10.29
CA ARG A 364 -23.93 4.40 11.50
C ARG A 364 -23.30 5.71 11.95
N ALA A 365 -22.73 6.48 11.01
CA ALA A 365 -22.19 7.79 11.28
C ALA A 365 -23.24 8.76 11.84
N GLU A 366 -24.48 8.73 11.32
CA GLU A 366 -25.60 9.49 11.86
C GLU A 366 -25.89 9.10 13.32
N GLN A 367 -25.93 7.81 13.65
CA GLN A 367 -26.19 7.38 15.05
C GLN A 367 -25.07 7.82 15.99
N ILE A 368 -23.80 7.74 15.57
CA ILE A 368 -22.68 8.22 16.35
C ILE A 368 -22.78 9.74 16.55
N ALA A 369 -23.14 10.49 15.53
CA ALA A 369 -23.34 11.93 15.63
C ALA A 369 -24.48 12.29 16.59
N ARG A 370 -25.59 11.52 16.61
CA ARG A 370 -26.69 11.71 17.59
C ARG A 370 -26.20 11.45 19.02
N LEU A 371 -25.42 10.40 19.25
CA LEU A 371 -24.84 10.10 20.55
C LEU A 371 -23.88 11.22 21.00
N TRP A 372 -23.05 11.69 20.08
CA TRP A 372 -22.12 12.80 20.34
C TRP A 372 -22.85 14.07 20.76
N ARG A 373 -23.95 14.42 20.09
CA ARG A 373 -24.80 15.58 20.44
C ARG A 373 -25.37 15.48 21.85
N LEU A 374 -25.83 14.28 22.25
CA LEU A 374 -26.34 14.05 23.61
C LEU A 374 -25.24 14.26 24.67
N ALA A 375 -24.03 13.76 24.41
CA ALA A 375 -22.91 13.92 25.32
C ALA A 375 -22.47 15.40 25.46
N GLN A 376 -22.55 16.19 24.40
CA GLN A 376 -22.26 17.64 24.45
C GLN A 376 -23.33 18.40 25.29
N ALA A 377 -24.60 18.13 25.06
CA ALA A 377 -25.70 18.77 25.82
C ALA A 377 -25.60 18.51 27.33
N SER A 378 -25.07 17.35 27.73
CA SER A 378 -24.86 16.98 29.13
C SER A 378 -23.69 17.70 29.80
N ARG A 379 -22.80 18.35 29.04
CA ARG A 379 -21.65 19.11 29.56
C ARG A 379 -21.95 20.61 29.74
N GLU A 380 -22.98 21.11 29.05
CA GLU A 380 -23.37 22.51 29.05
C GLU A 380 -24.49 22.81 30.10
N GLY A 381 -25.11 21.80 30.70
CA GLY A 381 -26.11 21.89 31.76
C GLY A 381 -25.53 21.46 33.10
#